data_6c7b34eb732daa1aa551f7b1534374e6
#
_entry.id   6c7b34eb732daa1aa551f7b1534374e6
#
_cell.length_a   1.000
_cell.length_b   1.000
_cell.length_c   1.000
_cell.angle_alpha   90.00
_cell.angle_beta   90.00
_cell.angle_gamma   90.00
#
_symmetry.space_group_name_H-M   'P 1'
#
loop_
_entity.id
_entity.type
_entity.pdbx_description
1 polymer ?
#
loop_
_entity_poly.entity_id
_entity_poly.type
_entity_poly.pdbx_seq_one_letter_code
_entity_poly.pdbx_strand_id
1 'polypeptide(L)'
;MGTGSASKNRSKLDGFNASDDDSAIMPLASLIPDPRNARRHTERNLGLITDALREVGAARSIVIDETGTILAGNATVEAAGNAGIDRVRIVEADGSELIAVRRSGLSPEQKRRLALLDNRTAELAEWDTTVLASFAEDTDLSGLWEADELVDLLATGEVPGALLGDPEDVPELPADPVTQPGDLWLLGPHRLLCGDTTRREDLERLMAGERAACLWTDPPYGVGYVGGTKDALTLANDDAAGLEGLLRASFATVTVVLVPGAAFYIAHPAGPLSVVFLQVVTDLGWKLRQMLVWVKDRLVLGHSDYHYIHEPILYGFLPGGGRRGRGAAGWYGDDSQTSVFAIPRPSASPDHPTSKPVALVSAMLGNSTKRGDVILDPFGGSGSTLIAGEQLGRCCRLLELDPRYCDVVVKRWEGLTGQTAERVVTKGTDDRDAA
;
A
#
# COMPACT_ATOMS: atom_id res chain seq x y z
N MET A 1 47.88 -26.84 15.44
CA MET A 1 47.38 -27.94 16.25
C MET A 1 46.02 -27.51 16.76
N GLY A 2 44.97 -28.03 16.29
CA GLY A 2 44.00 -28.97 16.62
C GLY A 2 42.81 -28.87 15.68
N THR A 3 42.82 -29.73 14.70
CA THR A 3 41.69 -30.12 13.87
C THR A 3 40.76 -31.03 14.67
N GLY A 4 39.46 -30.88 14.50
CA GLY A 4 38.58 -31.99 14.81
C GLY A 4 37.33 -31.62 15.58
N SER A 5 36.18 -31.46 14.89
CA SER A 5 34.91 -32.06 15.28
C SER A 5 33.80 -31.67 14.31
N ALA A 6 33.83 -32.20 13.12
CA ALA A 6 32.68 -32.16 12.20
C ALA A 6 32.36 -33.58 11.69
N SER A 7 32.13 -34.50 12.62
CA SER A 7 31.78 -35.89 12.26
C SER A 7 31.17 -36.62 13.46
N LYS A 8 29.93 -36.31 13.83
CA LYS A 8 29.13 -37.17 14.74
C LYS A 8 27.62 -36.96 14.67
N ASN A 9 27.06 -36.53 13.55
CA ASN A 9 25.58 -36.48 13.44
C ASN A 9 25.03 -37.24 12.21
N ARG A 10 25.74 -38.27 11.73
CA ARG A 10 25.28 -39.07 10.57
C ARG A 10 24.68 -40.44 10.87
N SER A 11 24.51 -40.85 12.14
CA SER A 11 24.19 -42.24 12.45
C SER A 11 22.94 -42.48 13.34
N LYS A 12 21.98 -41.58 13.40
CA LYS A 12 20.76 -41.85 14.15
C LYS A 12 19.47 -42.05 13.31
N LEU A 13 19.57 -42.01 12.00
CA LEU A 13 18.39 -42.15 11.11
C LEU A 13 18.40 -43.40 10.26
N ASP A 14 19.43 -44.29 10.38
CA ASP A 14 19.53 -45.48 9.57
C ASP A 14 18.85 -46.72 10.15
N GLY A 15 18.09 -46.58 11.23
CA GLY A 15 17.45 -47.69 11.94
C GLY A 15 15.93 -47.77 11.81
N PHE A 16 15.30 -47.02 10.93
CA PHE A 16 13.84 -47.13 10.72
C PHE A 16 13.59 -48.16 9.59
N ASN A 17 13.31 -49.40 9.95
CA ASN A 17 12.68 -50.35 9.04
C ASN A 17 11.22 -49.96 8.85
N ALA A 18 10.87 -49.55 7.63
CA ALA A 18 9.51 -49.40 7.19
C ALA A 18 8.85 -50.78 7.05
N SER A 19 8.09 -51.19 8.04
CA SER A 19 7.14 -52.28 7.94
C SER A 19 5.94 -51.95 8.76
N ASP A 20 5.05 -51.18 8.17
CA ASP A 20 3.58 -51.15 8.27
C ASP A 20 3.12 -50.02 7.35
N ASP A 21 2.97 -50.37 6.06
CA ASP A 21 2.53 -49.42 5.03
C ASP A 21 0.99 -49.49 4.95
N ASP A 22 0.32 -48.84 5.90
CA ASP A 22 -1.14 -48.61 5.90
C ASP A 22 -1.52 -47.47 4.97
N SER A 23 -0.70 -47.10 3.98
CA SER A 23 -0.93 -46.01 3.07
C SER A 23 -1.64 -46.49 1.79
N ALA A 24 -2.86 -46.02 1.56
CA ALA A 24 -3.58 -46.24 0.32
C ALA A 24 -3.09 -45.30 -0.79
N ILE A 25 -2.93 -45.81 -2.00
CA ILE A 25 -2.71 -44.99 -3.19
C ILE A 25 -4.01 -44.90 -3.97
N MET A 26 -4.44 -43.69 -4.26
CA MET A 26 -5.68 -43.43 -5.01
C MET A 26 -5.44 -42.38 -6.12
N PRO A 27 -6.34 -42.30 -7.12
CA PRO A 27 -6.27 -41.25 -8.14
C PRO A 27 -6.39 -39.87 -7.52
N LEU A 28 -5.54 -38.92 -7.97
CA LEU A 28 -5.60 -37.51 -7.52
C LEU A 28 -6.99 -36.90 -7.81
N ALA A 29 -7.60 -37.28 -8.93
CA ALA A 29 -8.93 -36.80 -9.35
C ALA A 29 -10.09 -37.29 -8.44
N SER A 30 -9.86 -38.20 -7.49
CA SER A 30 -10.86 -38.61 -6.51
C SER A 30 -10.95 -37.67 -5.31
N LEU A 31 -10.00 -36.74 -5.15
CA LEU A 31 -10.07 -35.70 -4.12
C LEU A 31 -11.12 -34.64 -4.47
N ILE A 32 -11.80 -34.14 -3.48
CA ILE A 32 -12.87 -33.16 -3.61
C ILE A 32 -12.33 -31.79 -3.20
N PRO A 33 -12.28 -30.80 -4.11
CA PRO A 33 -11.92 -29.44 -3.75
C PRO A 33 -12.87 -28.87 -2.69
N ASP A 34 -12.35 -28.17 -1.67
CA ASP A 34 -13.20 -27.50 -0.70
C ASP A 34 -14.01 -26.37 -1.36
N PRO A 35 -15.36 -26.44 -1.37
CA PRO A 35 -16.18 -25.40 -1.95
C PRO A 35 -16.13 -24.07 -1.17
N ARG A 36 -15.66 -24.11 0.08
CA ARG A 36 -15.46 -22.92 0.95
C ARG A 36 -13.97 -22.57 1.10
N ASN A 37 -13.13 -22.88 0.10
CA ASN A 37 -11.73 -22.51 0.16
C ASN A 37 -11.56 -20.98 0.21
N ALA A 38 -11.19 -20.45 1.38
CA ALA A 38 -10.98 -19.02 1.60
C ALA A 38 -9.64 -18.48 1.03
N ARG A 39 -8.80 -19.33 0.43
CA ARG A 39 -7.55 -18.92 -0.21
C ARG A 39 -7.69 -18.85 -1.72
N ARG A 40 -7.46 -17.69 -2.31
CA ARG A 40 -7.37 -17.47 -3.76
C ARG A 40 -5.93 -17.52 -4.23
N HIS A 41 -5.71 -18.17 -5.35
CA HIS A 41 -4.40 -18.26 -5.98
C HIS A 41 -4.47 -17.64 -7.38
N THR A 42 -3.59 -16.68 -7.66
CA THR A 42 -3.46 -16.08 -8.99
C THR A 42 -2.89 -17.11 -9.99
N GLU A 43 -3.13 -16.93 -11.29
CA GLU A 43 -2.52 -17.77 -12.34
C GLU A 43 -0.99 -17.83 -12.20
N ARG A 44 -0.35 -16.72 -11.83
CA ARG A 44 1.09 -16.67 -11.56
C ARG A 44 1.49 -17.59 -10.41
N ASN A 45 0.74 -17.59 -9.30
CA ASN A 45 1.02 -18.43 -8.14
C ASN A 45 0.85 -19.90 -8.51
N LEU A 46 -0.25 -20.26 -9.18
CA LEU A 46 -0.51 -21.61 -9.66
C LEU A 46 0.58 -22.09 -10.64
N GLY A 47 1.04 -21.21 -11.53
CA GLY A 47 2.16 -21.47 -12.43
C GLY A 47 3.45 -21.80 -11.68
N LEU A 48 3.82 -21.02 -10.66
CA LEU A 48 5.01 -21.26 -9.84
C LEU A 48 4.96 -22.62 -9.11
N ILE A 49 3.79 -22.98 -8.55
CA ILE A 49 3.61 -24.28 -7.90
C ILE A 49 3.73 -25.42 -8.93
N THR A 50 3.12 -25.26 -10.10
CA THR A 50 3.18 -26.25 -11.19
C THR A 50 4.61 -26.49 -11.67
N ASP A 51 5.38 -25.42 -11.89
CA ASP A 51 6.77 -25.51 -12.32
C ASP A 51 7.66 -26.13 -11.25
N ALA A 52 7.43 -25.80 -9.98
CA ALA A 52 8.11 -26.45 -8.86
C ALA A 52 7.85 -27.97 -8.83
N LEU A 53 6.59 -28.39 -9.00
CA LEU A 53 6.20 -29.79 -9.04
C LEU A 53 6.84 -30.53 -10.23
N ARG A 54 6.97 -29.91 -11.39
CA ARG A 54 7.67 -30.47 -12.56
C ARG A 54 9.17 -30.63 -12.32
N GLU A 55 9.81 -29.64 -11.66
CA GLU A 55 11.25 -29.61 -11.46
C GLU A 55 11.72 -30.53 -10.33
N VAL A 56 11.06 -30.50 -9.18
CA VAL A 56 11.49 -31.22 -7.97
C VAL A 56 10.54 -32.31 -7.51
N GLY A 57 9.38 -32.45 -8.17
CA GLY A 57 8.30 -33.37 -7.81
C GLY A 57 7.57 -32.97 -6.54
N ALA A 58 6.55 -33.73 -6.15
CA ALA A 58 5.79 -33.48 -4.94
C ALA A 58 6.68 -33.60 -3.68
N ALA A 59 6.71 -32.54 -2.89
CA ALA A 59 7.50 -32.44 -1.66
C ALA A 59 6.70 -31.91 -0.48
N ARG A 60 5.41 -31.56 -0.69
CA ARG A 60 4.47 -31.12 0.35
C ARG A 60 3.38 -32.15 0.55
N SER A 61 2.84 -32.21 1.75
CA SER A 61 1.59 -32.91 2.05
C SER A 61 0.40 -31.94 1.87
N ILE A 62 -0.76 -32.53 1.69
CA ILE A 62 -2.07 -31.86 1.78
C ILE A 62 -2.83 -32.45 2.96
N VAL A 63 -3.89 -31.81 3.41
CA VAL A 63 -4.78 -32.35 4.46
C VAL A 63 -6.15 -32.54 3.85
N ILE A 64 -6.74 -33.71 4.09
CA ILE A 64 -8.08 -34.05 3.64
C ILE A 64 -8.89 -34.58 4.84
N ASP A 65 -10.22 -34.53 4.74
CA ASP A 65 -11.10 -35.19 5.67
C ASP A 65 -11.39 -36.65 5.28
N GLU A 66 -12.23 -37.35 6.04
CA GLU A 66 -12.63 -38.74 5.83
C GLU A 66 -13.47 -38.92 4.54
N THR A 67 -14.00 -37.85 3.95
CA THR A 67 -14.74 -37.88 2.68
C THR A 67 -13.87 -37.63 1.46
N GLY A 68 -12.58 -37.26 1.68
CA GLY A 68 -11.64 -36.88 0.65
C GLY A 68 -11.72 -35.40 0.25
N THR A 69 -12.42 -34.56 1.04
CA THR A 69 -12.46 -33.11 0.85
C THR A 69 -11.14 -32.48 1.29
N ILE A 70 -10.58 -31.60 0.46
CA ILE A 70 -9.27 -30.97 0.69
C ILE A 70 -9.41 -29.84 1.69
N LEU A 71 -9.01 -30.04 2.94
CA LEU A 71 -9.00 -29.02 3.99
C LEU A 71 -7.83 -28.05 3.84
N ALA A 72 -6.67 -28.52 3.34
CA ALA A 72 -5.51 -27.68 3.06
C ALA A 72 -4.75 -28.18 1.85
N GLY A 73 -4.36 -27.27 0.94
CA GLY A 73 -3.56 -27.59 -0.25
C GLY A 73 -4.34 -27.65 -1.57
N ASN A 74 -5.49 -27.02 -1.71
CA ASN A 74 -6.28 -26.97 -2.95
C ASN A 74 -5.43 -26.59 -4.18
N ALA A 75 -4.66 -25.50 -4.10
CA ALA A 75 -3.77 -25.09 -5.19
C ALA A 75 -2.66 -26.11 -5.48
N THR A 76 -2.20 -26.85 -4.47
CA THR A 76 -1.19 -27.91 -4.65
C THR A 76 -1.77 -29.08 -5.44
N VAL A 77 -3.03 -29.46 -5.19
CA VAL A 77 -3.72 -30.53 -5.92
C VAL A 77 -3.98 -30.11 -7.37
N GLU A 78 -4.45 -28.88 -7.60
CA GLU A 78 -4.67 -28.33 -8.94
C GLU A 78 -3.36 -28.26 -9.73
N ALA A 79 -2.30 -27.72 -9.13
CA ALA A 79 -0.99 -27.65 -9.75
C ALA A 79 -0.37 -29.03 -9.99
N ALA A 80 -0.63 -30.02 -9.13
CA ALA A 80 -0.19 -31.40 -9.30
C ALA A 80 -0.84 -32.04 -10.55
N GLY A 81 -2.14 -31.83 -10.75
CA GLY A 81 -2.82 -32.23 -11.96
C GLY A 81 -2.21 -31.59 -13.22
N ASN A 82 -1.95 -30.27 -13.18
CA ASN A 82 -1.31 -29.52 -14.26
C ASN A 82 0.15 -29.96 -14.52
N ALA A 83 0.83 -30.51 -13.52
CA ALA A 83 2.18 -31.06 -13.63
C ALA A 83 2.22 -32.53 -14.09
N GLY A 84 1.05 -33.19 -14.28
CA GLY A 84 0.93 -34.57 -14.69
C GLY A 84 1.06 -35.60 -13.55
N ILE A 85 0.87 -35.17 -12.30
CA ILE A 85 0.80 -36.06 -11.13
C ILE A 85 -0.66 -36.53 -11.02
N ASP A 86 -0.89 -37.84 -11.17
CA ASP A 86 -2.22 -38.43 -11.24
C ASP A 86 -2.60 -39.26 -9.99
N ARG A 87 -1.71 -39.39 -9.02
CA ARG A 87 -1.90 -40.22 -7.82
C ARG A 87 -1.53 -39.50 -6.56
N VAL A 88 -2.27 -39.80 -5.48
CA VAL A 88 -2.00 -39.33 -4.12
C VAL A 88 -1.83 -40.54 -3.19
N ARG A 89 -0.91 -40.44 -2.25
CA ARG A 89 -0.74 -41.40 -1.16
C ARG A 89 -1.40 -40.87 0.07
N ILE A 90 -2.39 -41.59 0.61
CA ILE A 90 -3.08 -41.24 1.85
C ILE A 90 -2.36 -41.91 3.03
N VAL A 91 -2.14 -41.15 4.07
CA VAL A 91 -1.60 -41.60 5.36
C VAL A 91 -2.61 -41.21 6.42
N GLU A 92 -3.18 -42.20 7.12
CA GLU A 92 -4.05 -41.95 8.23
C GLU A 92 -3.22 -41.46 9.42
N ALA A 93 -3.67 -40.38 10.07
CA ALA A 93 -2.99 -39.79 11.22
C ALA A 93 -4.00 -39.34 12.26
N ASP A 94 -3.73 -39.63 13.55
CA ASP A 94 -4.56 -39.22 14.67
C ASP A 94 -4.19 -37.83 15.24
N GLY A 95 -3.22 -37.17 14.65
CA GLY A 95 -2.73 -35.86 15.08
C GLY A 95 -1.69 -35.91 16.20
N SER A 96 -1.31 -37.10 16.67
CA SER A 96 -0.32 -37.27 17.76
C SER A 96 1.14 -37.13 17.28
N GLU A 97 1.39 -37.22 15.96
CA GLU A 97 2.70 -37.13 15.37
C GLU A 97 2.73 -36.30 14.08
N LEU A 98 3.91 -35.81 13.71
CA LEU A 98 4.13 -34.99 12.53
C LEU A 98 4.49 -35.87 11.33
N ILE A 99 3.75 -35.73 10.22
CA ILE A 99 4.06 -36.42 8.98
C ILE A 99 5.14 -35.64 8.21
N ALA A 100 6.30 -36.25 7.98
CA ALA A 100 7.41 -35.65 7.24
C ALA A 100 7.62 -36.31 5.89
N VAL A 101 7.57 -35.55 4.80
CA VAL A 101 7.91 -36.01 3.45
C VAL A 101 9.43 -35.95 3.27
N ARG A 102 10.09 -37.12 3.22
CA ARG A 102 11.53 -37.20 2.94
C ARG A 102 11.80 -37.28 1.44
N ARG A 103 12.50 -36.28 0.92
CA ARG A 103 12.96 -36.26 -0.50
C ARG A 103 14.44 -36.57 -0.58
N SER A 104 14.78 -37.61 -1.35
CA SER A 104 16.17 -38.03 -1.65
C SER A 104 16.52 -37.69 -3.08
N GLY A 105 17.82 -37.51 -3.38
CA GLY A 105 18.33 -37.30 -4.75
C GLY A 105 18.25 -35.87 -5.27
N LEU A 106 17.77 -34.90 -4.47
CA LEU A 106 17.76 -33.49 -4.87
C LEU A 106 19.18 -32.90 -4.79
N SER A 107 19.55 -32.11 -5.81
CA SER A 107 20.78 -31.33 -5.81
C SER A 107 20.75 -30.23 -4.71
N PRO A 108 21.91 -29.67 -4.30
CA PRO A 108 21.96 -28.57 -3.37
C PRO A 108 21.17 -27.33 -3.83
N GLU A 109 21.10 -27.07 -5.12
CA GLU A 109 20.34 -26.00 -5.73
C GLU A 109 18.84 -26.25 -5.64
N GLN A 110 18.38 -27.45 -6.01
CA GLN A 110 16.97 -27.84 -5.89
C GLN A 110 16.46 -27.79 -4.45
N LYS A 111 17.30 -28.15 -3.46
CA LYS A 111 16.95 -28.04 -2.03
C LYS A 111 16.73 -26.58 -1.61
N ARG A 112 17.63 -25.66 -2.02
CA ARG A 112 17.47 -24.22 -1.73
C ARG A 112 16.24 -23.67 -2.41
N ARG A 113 16.03 -24.00 -3.69
CA ARG A 113 14.87 -23.54 -4.45
C ARG A 113 13.56 -24.04 -3.86
N LEU A 114 13.48 -25.29 -3.44
CA LEU A 114 12.30 -25.85 -2.77
C LEU A 114 11.96 -25.09 -1.47
N ALA A 115 12.94 -24.79 -0.64
CA ALA A 115 12.74 -24.05 0.60
C ALA A 115 12.23 -22.60 0.35
N LEU A 116 12.74 -21.95 -0.71
CA LEU A 116 12.29 -20.59 -1.08
C LEU A 116 10.88 -20.60 -1.69
N LEU A 117 10.57 -21.58 -2.53
CA LEU A 117 9.26 -21.72 -3.18
C LEU A 117 8.15 -21.97 -2.16
N ASP A 118 8.44 -22.73 -1.12
CA ASP A 118 7.47 -23.01 -0.04
C ASP A 118 6.95 -21.73 0.60
N ASN A 119 7.85 -20.85 1.01
CA ASN A 119 7.49 -19.56 1.60
C ASN A 119 6.83 -18.62 0.55
N ARG A 120 7.43 -18.53 -0.65
CA ARG A 120 6.95 -17.59 -1.67
C ARG A 120 5.54 -17.89 -2.18
N THR A 121 5.17 -19.15 -2.30
CA THR A 121 3.80 -19.51 -2.72
C THR A 121 2.73 -19.20 -1.66
N ALA A 122 3.10 -19.25 -0.38
CA ALA A 122 2.22 -18.83 0.71
C ALA A 122 2.00 -17.30 0.72
N GLU A 123 3.04 -16.51 0.46
CA GLU A 123 2.98 -15.04 0.38
C GLU A 123 2.13 -14.53 -0.80
N LEU A 124 2.12 -15.26 -1.92
CA LEU A 124 1.38 -14.88 -3.13
C LEU A 124 -0.11 -15.31 -3.12
N ALA A 125 -0.56 -15.96 -2.07
CA ALA A 125 -1.96 -16.34 -1.92
C ALA A 125 -2.74 -15.23 -1.19
N GLU A 126 -3.92 -14.92 -1.68
CA GLU A 126 -4.81 -13.90 -1.13
C GLU A 126 -5.98 -14.55 -0.38
N TRP A 127 -6.56 -13.83 0.59
CA TRP A 127 -7.78 -14.28 1.25
C TRP A 127 -9.01 -13.90 0.43
N ASP A 128 -9.92 -14.85 0.25
CA ASP A 128 -11.29 -14.56 -0.19
C ASP A 128 -12.08 -14.05 1.00
N THR A 129 -12.20 -12.75 1.09
CA THR A 129 -12.83 -12.08 2.22
C THR A 129 -14.32 -12.38 2.34
N THR A 130 -15.01 -12.67 1.22
CA THR A 130 -16.41 -13.08 1.22
C THR A 130 -16.58 -14.45 1.86
N VAL A 131 -15.72 -15.40 1.48
CA VAL A 131 -15.70 -16.75 2.06
C VAL A 131 -15.27 -16.68 3.53
N LEU A 132 -14.24 -15.87 3.84
CA LEU A 132 -13.78 -15.70 5.22
C LEU A 132 -14.85 -15.07 6.12
N ALA A 133 -15.62 -14.09 5.61
CA ALA A 133 -16.75 -13.52 6.33
C ALA A 133 -17.82 -14.57 6.63
N SER A 134 -18.10 -15.47 5.70
CA SER A 134 -19.04 -16.58 5.94
C SER A 134 -18.55 -17.56 7.01
N PHE A 135 -17.23 -17.75 7.12
CA PHE A 135 -16.68 -18.56 8.24
C PHE A 135 -16.85 -17.86 9.59
N ALA A 136 -16.74 -16.53 9.66
CA ALA A 136 -16.94 -15.79 10.89
C ALA A 136 -18.36 -15.87 11.45
N GLU A 137 -19.35 -16.29 10.65
CA GLU A 137 -20.74 -16.49 11.09
C GLU A 137 -20.92 -17.79 11.87
N ASP A 138 -20.14 -18.82 11.56
CA ASP A 138 -20.29 -20.17 12.14
C ASP A 138 -19.04 -20.73 12.85
N THR A 139 -17.94 -19.98 12.82
CA THR A 139 -16.64 -20.39 13.38
C THR A 139 -16.01 -19.26 14.19
N ASP A 140 -15.54 -19.53 15.39
CA ASP A 140 -14.76 -18.56 16.18
C ASP A 140 -13.36 -18.40 15.59
N LEU A 141 -13.08 -17.23 15.00
CA LEU A 141 -11.82 -16.88 14.36
C LEU A 141 -10.85 -16.13 15.30
N SER A 142 -11.24 -15.84 16.55
CA SER A 142 -10.46 -15.02 17.51
C SER A 142 -9.11 -15.62 17.89
N GLY A 143 -8.91 -16.93 17.71
CA GLY A 143 -7.63 -17.59 17.94
C GLY A 143 -6.68 -17.60 16.73
N LEU A 144 -7.14 -17.15 15.57
CA LEU A 144 -6.38 -17.15 14.30
C LEU A 144 -5.92 -15.76 13.89
N TRP A 145 -6.65 -14.71 14.29
CA TRP A 145 -6.34 -13.31 14.06
C TRP A 145 -6.58 -12.49 15.31
N GLU A 146 -5.83 -11.42 15.50
CA GLU A 146 -6.20 -10.38 16.45
C GLU A 146 -7.50 -9.68 15.99
N ALA A 147 -8.27 -9.14 16.93
CA ALA A 147 -9.62 -8.63 16.62
C ALA A 147 -9.60 -7.50 15.57
N ASP A 148 -8.61 -6.61 15.62
CA ASP A 148 -8.40 -5.54 14.64
C ASP A 148 -7.90 -6.06 13.28
N GLU A 149 -7.04 -7.08 13.26
CA GLU A 149 -6.61 -7.75 12.02
C GLU A 149 -7.78 -8.42 11.30
N LEU A 150 -8.65 -9.10 12.04
CA LEU A 150 -9.82 -9.76 11.46
C LEU A 150 -10.83 -8.73 10.92
N VAL A 151 -11.07 -7.65 11.65
CA VAL A 151 -11.91 -6.55 11.19
C VAL A 151 -11.33 -5.92 9.92
N ASP A 152 -10.03 -5.64 9.89
CA ASP A 152 -9.35 -5.10 8.72
C ASP A 152 -9.43 -6.08 7.52
N LEU A 153 -9.25 -7.37 7.76
CA LEU A 153 -9.30 -8.40 6.73
C LEU A 153 -10.72 -8.61 6.19
N LEU A 154 -11.74 -8.62 7.04
CA LEU A 154 -13.14 -8.76 6.65
C LEU A 154 -13.70 -7.47 6.03
N ALA A 155 -13.26 -6.30 6.47
CA ALA A 155 -13.60 -5.03 5.86
C ALA A 155 -13.04 -4.87 4.43
N THR A 156 -12.06 -5.69 4.02
CA THR A 156 -11.64 -5.78 2.61
C THR A 156 -12.73 -6.39 1.69
N GLY A 157 -13.78 -6.99 2.27
CA GLY A 157 -14.96 -7.50 1.52
C GLY A 157 -15.84 -6.41 0.92
N GLU A 158 -15.85 -5.20 1.49
CA GLU A 158 -16.28 -4.01 0.78
C GLU A 158 -15.04 -3.36 0.11
N VAL A 159 -14.57 -3.97 -0.96
CA VAL A 159 -13.82 -3.22 -1.98
C VAL A 159 -14.74 -2.06 -2.37
N PRO A 160 -14.32 -0.81 -2.29
CA PRO A 160 -15.04 0.28 -2.94
C PRO A 160 -15.39 -0.20 -4.34
N GLY A 161 -16.65 -0.13 -4.74
CA GLY A 161 -17.17 -0.83 -5.95
C GLY A 161 -16.16 -0.75 -7.07
N ALA A 162 -15.94 -1.85 -7.79
CA ALA A 162 -14.83 -2.02 -8.73
C ALA A 162 -14.48 -0.70 -9.40
N LEU A 163 -13.27 -0.22 -9.19
CA LEU A 163 -12.83 1.08 -9.71
C LEU A 163 -13.11 1.13 -11.20
N LEU A 164 -13.81 2.15 -11.67
CA LEU A 164 -14.38 2.20 -13.02
C LEU A 164 -13.37 2.72 -14.07
N GLY A 165 -12.21 3.24 -13.66
CA GLY A 165 -11.25 3.89 -14.54
C GLY A 165 -9.79 3.62 -14.19
N ASP A 166 -8.89 4.21 -14.97
CA ASP A 166 -7.46 4.21 -14.67
C ASP A 166 -7.18 5.18 -13.50
N PRO A 167 -6.63 4.72 -12.37
CA PRO A 167 -6.27 5.58 -11.25
C PRO A 167 -5.31 6.71 -11.61
N GLU A 168 -4.49 6.54 -12.65
CA GLU A 168 -3.53 7.54 -13.12
C GLU A 168 -4.17 8.58 -14.05
N ASP A 169 -5.42 8.39 -14.47
CA ASP A 169 -6.11 9.34 -15.35
C ASP A 169 -6.46 10.61 -14.56
N VAL A 170 -6.08 11.77 -15.13
CA VAL A 170 -6.30 13.09 -14.52
C VAL A 170 -7.15 13.92 -15.47
N PRO A 171 -8.35 14.35 -15.09
CA PRO A 171 -9.21 15.21 -15.90
C PRO A 171 -8.53 16.54 -16.26
N GLU A 172 -8.91 17.12 -17.40
CA GLU A 172 -8.44 18.45 -17.81
C GLU A 172 -8.83 19.53 -16.80
N LEU A 173 -7.95 20.55 -16.66
CA LEU A 173 -8.18 21.68 -15.78
C LEU A 173 -9.32 22.57 -16.33
N PRO A 174 -10.41 22.79 -15.59
CA PRO A 174 -11.50 23.61 -16.07
C PRO A 174 -11.09 25.08 -16.19
N ALA A 175 -11.56 25.76 -17.25
CA ALA A 175 -11.36 27.20 -17.39
C ALA A 175 -12.15 27.99 -16.33
N ASP A 176 -13.39 27.58 -16.11
CA ASP A 176 -14.33 28.18 -15.13
C ASP A 176 -14.66 27.15 -14.05
N PRO A 177 -14.08 27.26 -12.85
CA PRO A 177 -14.31 26.30 -11.78
C PRO A 177 -15.70 26.46 -11.16
N VAL A 178 -16.30 25.32 -10.76
CA VAL A 178 -17.54 25.29 -9.97
C VAL A 178 -17.22 25.53 -8.49
N THR A 179 -16.09 25.03 -8.03
CA THR A 179 -15.59 25.24 -6.67
C THR A 179 -15.22 26.70 -6.44
N GLN A 180 -15.47 27.20 -5.23
CA GLN A 180 -15.07 28.53 -4.78
C GLN A 180 -14.19 28.43 -3.54
N PRO A 181 -13.32 29.44 -3.29
CA PRO A 181 -12.55 29.48 -2.04
C PRO A 181 -13.45 29.34 -0.81
N GLY A 182 -13.11 28.43 0.08
CA GLY A 182 -13.88 28.09 1.26
C GLY A 182 -14.89 26.96 1.07
N ASP A 183 -15.07 26.40 -0.11
CA ASP A 183 -15.94 25.22 -0.30
C ASP A 183 -15.32 23.96 0.28
N LEU A 184 -16.15 23.18 0.96
CA LEU A 184 -15.82 21.85 1.45
C LEU A 184 -16.60 20.82 0.63
N TRP A 185 -15.89 19.85 0.08
CA TRP A 185 -16.43 18.70 -0.62
C TRP A 185 -16.33 17.45 0.23
N LEU A 186 -17.39 16.64 0.25
CA LEU A 186 -17.41 15.29 0.80
C LEU A 186 -17.38 14.30 -0.36
N LEU A 187 -16.37 13.44 -0.38
CA LEU A 187 -16.14 12.43 -1.42
C LEU A 187 -16.10 11.05 -0.72
N GLY A 188 -17.28 10.47 -0.48
CA GLY A 188 -17.39 9.29 0.37
C GLY A 188 -16.79 9.55 1.76
N PRO A 189 -15.75 8.78 2.19
CA PRO A 189 -15.09 8.99 3.49
C PRO A 189 -14.08 10.15 3.48
N HIS A 190 -13.79 10.74 2.31
CA HIS A 190 -12.77 11.79 2.16
C HIS A 190 -13.38 13.18 2.28
N ARG A 191 -12.50 14.17 2.53
CA ARG A 191 -12.84 15.58 2.51
C ARG A 191 -11.82 16.36 1.72
N LEU A 192 -12.29 17.30 0.92
CA LEU A 192 -11.48 18.27 0.19
C LEU A 192 -11.95 19.66 0.51
N LEU A 193 -11.07 20.53 0.99
CA LEU A 193 -11.34 21.93 1.24
C LEU A 193 -10.59 22.81 0.25
N CYS A 194 -11.30 23.69 -0.45
CA CYS A 194 -10.68 24.76 -1.20
C CYS A 194 -10.25 25.87 -0.22
N GLY A 195 -8.96 25.87 0.18
CA GLY A 195 -8.47 26.73 1.25
C GLY A 195 -6.95 26.88 1.28
N ASP A 196 -6.47 27.57 2.30
CA ASP A 196 -5.06 27.92 2.48
C ASP A 196 -4.48 27.16 3.68
N THR A 197 -3.47 26.30 3.43
CA THR A 197 -2.82 25.48 4.43
C THR A 197 -2.08 26.30 5.52
N THR A 198 -1.78 27.58 5.27
CA THR A 198 -1.19 28.47 6.27
C THR A 198 -2.22 28.97 7.29
N ARG A 199 -3.51 28.78 6.99
CA ARG A 199 -4.62 29.20 7.86
C ARG A 199 -5.07 28.04 8.74
N ARG A 200 -4.95 28.22 10.02
CA ARG A 200 -5.32 27.21 11.00
C ARG A 200 -6.82 26.85 10.93
N GLU A 201 -7.65 27.83 10.69
CA GLU A 201 -9.10 27.69 10.61
C GLU A 201 -9.52 26.75 9.46
N ASP A 202 -8.83 26.83 8.32
CA ASP A 202 -9.09 25.98 7.17
C ASP A 202 -8.75 24.51 7.49
N LEU A 203 -7.61 24.27 8.14
CA LEU A 203 -7.25 22.93 8.59
C LEU A 203 -8.18 22.38 9.67
N GLU A 204 -8.56 23.18 10.65
CA GLU A 204 -9.52 22.77 11.70
C GLU A 204 -10.86 22.40 11.09
N ARG A 205 -11.33 23.15 10.09
CA ARG A 205 -12.55 22.85 9.37
C ARG A 205 -12.47 21.59 8.54
N LEU A 206 -11.37 21.39 7.79
CA LEU A 206 -11.11 20.19 7.03
C LEU A 206 -11.11 18.95 7.92
N MET A 207 -10.40 19.02 9.03
CA MET A 207 -10.20 17.90 9.95
C MET A 207 -11.43 17.62 10.84
N ALA A 208 -12.28 18.60 11.10
CA ALA A 208 -13.49 18.48 11.92
C ALA A 208 -13.25 17.75 13.27
N GLY A 209 -12.14 18.04 13.93
CA GLY A 209 -11.74 17.45 15.21
C GLY A 209 -10.96 16.13 15.10
N GLU A 210 -10.83 15.54 13.92
CA GLU A 210 -10.00 14.36 13.70
C GLU A 210 -8.50 14.71 13.70
N ARG A 211 -7.65 13.69 13.84
CA ARG A 211 -6.20 13.81 13.68
C ARG A 211 -5.70 12.79 12.67
N ALA A 212 -4.78 13.22 11.82
CA ALA A 212 -4.22 12.34 10.81
C ALA A 212 -3.09 11.46 11.36
N ALA A 213 -3.08 10.20 10.96
CA ALA A 213 -2.05 9.22 11.27
C ALA A 213 -0.82 9.36 10.37
N CYS A 214 -0.98 9.95 9.19
CA CYS A 214 0.09 10.15 8.23
C CYS A 214 -0.11 11.46 7.47
N LEU A 215 1.01 12.13 7.18
CA LEU A 215 1.12 13.22 6.24
C LEU A 215 1.80 12.69 4.97
N TRP A 216 1.14 12.82 3.83
CA TRP A 216 1.77 12.75 2.52
C TRP A 216 1.56 14.08 1.83
N THR A 217 2.63 14.68 1.25
CA THR A 217 2.46 16.00 0.65
C THR A 217 3.53 16.34 -0.38
N ASP A 218 3.15 17.16 -1.36
CA ASP A 218 3.95 17.68 -2.45
C ASP A 218 3.79 19.20 -2.56
N PRO A 219 4.39 19.96 -1.61
CA PRO A 219 4.25 21.43 -1.60
C PRO A 219 4.98 22.07 -2.81
N PRO A 220 4.69 23.35 -3.14
CA PRO A 220 5.43 24.09 -4.14
C PRO A 220 6.94 24.08 -3.88
N TYR A 221 7.74 23.96 -4.96
CA TYR A 221 9.21 23.81 -4.85
C TYR A 221 9.97 25.13 -4.84
N GLY A 222 9.29 26.26 -5.05
CA GLY A 222 9.92 27.58 -5.13
C GLY A 222 10.71 27.81 -6.43
N VAL A 223 10.41 27.07 -7.46
CA VAL A 223 11.13 27.12 -8.74
C VAL A 223 10.49 28.06 -9.77
N GLY A 224 9.37 28.72 -9.40
CA GLY A 224 8.62 29.61 -10.29
C GLY A 224 8.11 28.84 -11.51
N TYR A 225 7.52 27.67 -11.28
CA TYR A 225 7.10 26.78 -12.36
C TYR A 225 6.12 27.47 -13.31
N VAL A 226 6.46 27.47 -14.59
CA VAL A 226 5.58 27.89 -15.68
C VAL A 226 5.41 26.71 -16.61
N GLY A 227 4.18 26.20 -16.72
CA GLY A 227 3.86 25.07 -17.58
C GLY A 227 4.25 25.32 -19.03
N GLY A 228 4.77 24.30 -19.71
CA GLY A 228 5.16 24.36 -21.13
C GLY A 228 3.99 24.38 -22.12
N THR A 229 2.75 24.51 -21.67
CA THR A 229 1.51 24.57 -22.47
C THR A 229 1.19 25.99 -22.88
N LYS A 230 0.27 26.16 -23.87
CA LYS A 230 -0.14 27.48 -24.39
C LYS A 230 -0.69 28.41 -23.29
N ASP A 231 -1.22 27.85 -22.22
CA ASP A 231 -1.85 28.60 -21.14
C ASP A 231 -0.89 28.93 -19.99
N ALA A 232 0.42 28.58 -20.12
CA ALA A 232 1.50 28.90 -19.17
C ALA A 232 1.07 28.82 -17.70
N LEU A 233 0.51 27.65 -17.31
CA LEU A 233 0.04 27.40 -15.95
C LEU A 233 1.13 27.73 -14.92
N THR A 234 0.85 28.64 -14.01
CA THR A 234 1.73 28.99 -12.89
C THR A 234 1.18 28.41 -11.59
N LEU A 235 2.06 27.86 -10.73
CA LEU A 235 1.68 27.45 -9.41
C LEU A 235 1.65 28.68 -8.48
N ALA A 236 0.59 28.80 -7.67
CA ALA A 236 0.50 29.86 -6.68
C ALA A 236 1.59 29.67 -5.61
N ASN A 237 2.23 30.77 -5.19
CA ASN A 237 3.28 30.77 -4.16
C ASN A 237 4.53 29.92 -4.46
N ASP A 238 4.85 29.68 -5.75
CA ASP A 238 6.03 28.89 -6.16
C ASP A 238 7.24 29.78 -6.43
N ASP A 239 7.53 30.75 -5.57
CA ASP A 239 8.73 31.57 -5.64
C ASP A 239 9.74 31.20 -4.54
N ALA A 240 11.03 31.26 -4.87
CA ALA A 240 12.10 30.86 -3.94
C ALA A 240 12.20 31.77 -2.70
N ALA A 241 11.79 33.04 -2.79
CA ALA A 241 11.88 33.97 -1.67
C ALA A 241 10.80 33.74 -0.62
N GLY A 242 9.62 33.30 -1.04
CA GLY A 242 8.47 32.98 -0.15
C GLY A 242 8.47 31.54 0.38
N LEU A 243 9.25 30.64 -0.23
CA LEU A 243 9.18 29.20 0.04
C LEU A 243 9.36 28.83 1.53
N GLU A 244 10.38 29.35 2.19
CA GLU A 244 10.63 29.05 3.60
C GLU A 244 9.47 29.49 4.49
N GLY A 245 8.95 30.70 4.26
CA GLY A 245 7.80 31.24 5.01
C GLY A 245 6.55 30.39 4.81
N LEU A 246 6.26 29.99 3.58
CA LEU A 246 5.13 29.10 3.26
C LEU A 246 5.25 27.75 3.98
N LEU A 247 6.41 27.07 3.86
CA LEU A 247 6.61 25.77 4.49
C LEU A 247 6.53 25.84 6.02
N ARG A 248 7.13 26.87 6.64
CA ARG A 248 7.06 27.06 8.11
C ARG A 248 5.63 27.29 8.58
N ALA A 249 4.88 28.17 7.92
CA ALA A 249 3.51 28.46 8.29
C ALA A 249 2.62 27.21 8.10
N SER A 250 2.71 26.55 6.96
CA SER A 250 1.91 25.36 6.64
C SER A 250 2.23 24.19 7.58
N PHE A 251 3.51 23.85 7.79
CA PHE A 251 3.86 22.71 8.65
C PHE A 251 3.63 22.98 10.13
N ALA A 252 3.64 24.24 10.57
CA ALA A 252 3.23 24.59 11.92
C ALA A 252 1.73 24.32 12.16
N THR A 253 0.86 24.68 11.22
CA THR A 253 -0.58 24.38 11.29
C THR A 253 -0.84 22.88 11.18
N VAL A 254 -0.14 22.18 10.28
CA VAL A 254 -0.22 20.71 10.10
C VAL A 254 0.17 19.96 11.37
N THR A 255 1.20 20.42 12.10
CA THR A 255 1.68 19.76 13.32
C THR A 255 0.57 19.53 14.36
N VAL A 256 -0.38 20.46 14.51
CA VAL A 256 -1.40 20.36 15.54
C VAL A 256 -2.53 19.40 15.21
N VAL A 257 -2.69 19.03 13.95
CA VAL A 257 -3.73 18.11 13.48
C VAL A 257 -3.22 16.69 13.19
N LEU A 258 -1.92 16.43 13.40
CA LEU A 258 -1.34 15.09 13.32
C LEU A 258 -1.31 14.40 14.69
N VAL A 259 -1.39 13.07 14.72
CA VAL A 259 -1.19 12.34 15.96
C VAL A 259 0.29 12.33 16.38
N PRO A 260 0.63 12.22 17.68
CA PRO A 260 2.00 12.02 18.11
C PRO A 260 2.62 10.78 17.45
N GLY A 261 3.76 10.95 16.80
CA GLY A 261 4.43 9.87 16.06
C GLY A 261 3.82 9.57 14.70
N ALA A 262 2.96 10.43 14.15
CA ALA A 262 2.48 10.32 12.78
C ALA A 262 3.65 10.25 11.80
N ALA A 263 3.57 9.38 10.81
CA ALA A 263 4.53 9.34 9.73
C ALA A 263 4.37 10.57 8.82
N PHE A 264 5.46 11.03 8.23
CA PHE A 264 5.39 12.03 7.16
C PHE A 264 6.21 11.61 5.95
N TYR A 265 5.68 11.97 4.77
CA TYR A 265 6.34 11.88 3.48
C TYR A 265 6.19 13.24 2.80
N ILE A 266 7.32 13.90 2.52
CA ILE A 266 7.33 15.23 1.90
C ILE A 266 8.17 15.15 0.64
N ALA A 267 7.54 15.24 -0.52
CA ALA A 267 8.25 15.39 -1.77
C ALA A 267 8.91 16.78 -1.84
N HIS A 268 10.11 16.83 -2.39
CA HIS A 268 10.86 18.09 -2.48
C HIS A 268 11.82 18.10 -3.67
N PRO A 269 12.32 19.28 -4.10
CA PRO A 269 13.25 19.37 -5.23
C PRO A 269 14.57 18.69 -4.93
N ALA A 270 15.22 18.08 -5.91
CA ALA A 270 16.54 17.50 -5.81
C ALA A 270 17.68 18.56 -5.83
N GLY A 271 17.36 19.81 -6.11
CA GLY A 271 18.33 20.92 -6.20
C GLY A 271 18.63 21.61 -4.87
N PRO A 272 19.30 22.78 -4.93
CA PRO A 272 19.71 23.52 -3.72
C PRO A 272 18.57 23.89 -2.77
N LEU A 273 17.36 24.08 -3.27
CA LEU A 273 16.17 24.39 -2.47
C LEU A 273 15.76 23.22 -1.54
N SER A 274 16.30 22.01 -1.75
CA SER A 274 16.09 20.88 -0.81
C SER A 274 16.50 21.20 0.63
N VAL A 275 17.51 22.08 0.79
CA VAL A 275 18.01 22.49 2.12
C VAL A 275 16.91 23.20 2.92
N VAL A 276 16.05 23.98 2.28
CA VAL A 276 14.95 24.70 2.94
C VAL A 276 13.98 23.73 3.58
N PHE A 277 13.61 22.67 2.86
CA PHE A 277 12.70 21.61 3.36
C PHE A 277 13.29 20.90 4.59
N LEU A 278 14.56 20.48 4.49
CA LEU A 278 15.27 19.84 5.59
C LEU A 278 15.36 20.73 6.84
N GLN A 279 15.67 22.02 6.63
CA GLN A 279 15.78 22.99 7.72
C GLN A 279 14.43 23.18 8.42
N VAL A 280 13.35 23.40 7.67
CA VAL A 280 12.01 23.62 8.23
C VAL A 280 11.55 22.41 9.04
N VAL A 281 11.69 21.19 8.50
CA VAL A 281 11.34 19.94 9.20
C VAL A 281 12.13 19.80 10.50
N THR A 282 13.42 20.11 10.46
CA THR A 282 14.31 20.02 11.63
C THR A 282 13.95 21.06 12.69
N ASP A 283 13.71 22.30 12.29
CA ASP A 283 13.39 23.42 13.20
C ASP A 283 12.04 23.21 13.91
N LEU A 284 11.09 22.55 13.26
CA LEU A 284 9.81 22.15 13.86
C LEU A 284 9.96 20.95 14.83
N GLY A 285 11.17 20.41 14.96
CA GLY A 285 11.45 19.28 15.85
C GLY A 285 10.95 17.93 15.32
N TRP A 286 10.54 17.87 14.04
CA TRP A 286 10.15 16.62 13.41
C TRP A 286 11.38 15.72 13.24
N LYS A 287 11.19 14.42 13.36
CA LYS A 287 12.28 13.44 13.35
C LYS A 287 12.46 12.87 11.96
N LEU A 288 13.34 13.46 11.18
CA LEU A 288 13.76 12.90 9.91
C LEU A 288 14.36 11.50 10.14
N ARG A 289 13.85 10.50 9.44
CA ARG A 289 14.32 9.12 9.52
C ARG A 289 15.22 8.76 8.36
N GLN A 290 14.78 9.08 7.14
CA GLN A 290 15.43 8.64 5.92
C GLN A 290 15.03 9.55 4.74
N MET A 291 15.87 9.65 3.74
CA MET A 291 15.52 10.20 2.43
C MET A 291 15.19 9.02 1.51
N LEU A 292 14.02 9.06 0.91
CA LEU A 292 13.58 8.13 -0.13
C LEU A 292 13.77 8.81 -1.49
N VAL A 293 13.87 8.01 -2.55
CA VAL A 293 14.11 8.52 -3.90
C VAL A 293 13.12 7.87 -4.86
N TRP A 294 12.30 8.69 -5.50
CA TRP A 294 11.53 8.27 -6.65
C TRP A 294 12.34 8.44 -7.93
N VAL A 295 12.62 7.34 -8.63
CA VAL A 295 13.31 7.33 -9.93
C VAL A 295 12.27 7.27 -11.04
N LYS A 296 12.32 8.24 -11.94
CA LYS A 296 11.41 8.38 -13.09
C LYS A 296 11.90 7.55 -14.28
N ASP A 297 11.00 7.18 -15.16
CA ASP A 297 11.29 6.48 -16.43
C ASP A 297 11.97 7.38 -17.49
N ARG A 298 11.86 8.71 -17.33
CA ARG A 298 12.41 9.71 -18.26
C ARG A 298 13.07 10.86 -17.50
N LEU A 299 14.16 11.38 -18.05
CA LEU A 299 14.80 12.57 -17.53
C LEU A 299 13.89 13.80 -17.66
N VAL A 300 14.09 14.78 -16.78
CA VAL A 300 13.47 16.10 -16.87
C VAL A 300 14.50 17.04 -17.47
N LEU A 301 14.18 17.60 -18.63
CA LEU A 301 15.01 18.63 -19.26
C LEU A 301 15.03 19.89 -18.36
N GLY A 302 16.21 20.41 -18.09
CA GLY A 302 16.43 21.58 -17.25
C GLY A 302 17.77 22.23 -17.57
N HIS A 303 18.08 23.32 -16.88
CA HIS A 303 19.31 24.09 -17.06
C HIS A 303 20.49 23.63 -16.19
N SER A 304 20.33 22.52 -15.44
CA SER A 304 21.40 21.94 -14.62
C SER A 304 22.38 21.14 -15.48
N ASP A 305 23.64 21.02 -15.03
CA ASP A 305 24.68 20.23 -15.71
C ASP A 305 24.28 18.75 -15.88
N TYR A 306 23.59 18.21 -14.89
CA TYR A 306 23.00 16.87 -14.94
C TYR A 306 21.49 16.96 -14.95
N HIS A 307 20.83 16.30 -15.88
CA HIS A 307 19.38 16.23 -15.92
C HIS A 307 18.85 15.34 -14.80
N TYR A 308 17.88 15.86 -14.04
CA TYR A 308 17.25 15.09 -12.97
C TYR A 308 16.38 13.98 -13.55
N ILE A 309 16.58 12.75 -13.03
CA ILE A 309 15.77 11.58 -13.32
C ILE A 309 15.05 11.09 -12.04
N HIS A 310 15.19 11.83 -10.95
CA HIS A 310 14.65 11.46 -9.66
C HIS A 310 14.08 12.66 -8.90
N GLU A 311 13.22 12.35 -7.95
CA GLU A 311 12.76 13.28 -6.91
C GLU A 311 12.99 12.66 -5.53
N PRO A 312 13.59 13.39 -4.59
CA PRO A 312 13.72 12.95 -3.21
C PRO A 312 12.45 13.19 -2.40
N ILE A 313 12.25 12.35 -1.37
CA ILE A 313 11.11 12.43 -0.45
C ILE A 313 11.63 12.29 0.96
N LEU A 314 11.40 13.27 1.81
CA LEU A 314 11.70 13.18 3.23
C LEU A 314 10.72 12.24 3.90
N TYR A 315 11.25 11.27 4.64
CA TYR A 315 10.48 10.35 5.44
C TYR A 315 10.89 10.42 6.90
N GLY A 316 9.91 10.47 7.78
CA GLY A 316 10.17 10.51 9.22
C GLY A 316 8.89 10.48 10.04
N PHE A 317 8.99 10.95 11.28
CA PHE A 317 7.90 10.89 12.25
C PHE A 317 7.82 12.17 13.07
N LEU A 318 6.61 12.56 13.44
CA LEU A 318 6.41 13.59 14.45
C LEU A 318 6.95 13.09 15.81
N PRO A 319 7.36 14.01 16.71
CA PRO A 319 7.73 13.64 18.07
C PRO A 319 6.54 13.05 18.84
N GLY A 320 6.83 12.25 19.91
CA GLY A 320 5.82 11.78 20.89
C GLY A 320 5.35 10.39 20.52
N GLY A 321 5.48 9.60 19.82
CA GLY A 321 4.89 8.25 19.50
C GLY A 321 5.75 7.05 19.92
N GLY A 322 6.81 7.24 20.69
CA GLY A 322 7.75 6.18 21.03
C GLY A 322 8.64 5.76 19.84
N ARG A 323 9.07 4.49 19.83
CA ARG A 323 9.82 3.94 18.69
C ARG A 323 8.87 3.70 17.54
N ARG A 324 9.23 4.16 16.34
CA ARG A 324 8.45 4.04 15.10
C ARG A 324 9.29 3.43 13.97
N GLY A 325 8.61 2.98 12.93
CA GLY A 325 9.22 2.38 11.75
C GLY A 325 9.44 0.88 11.87
N ARG A 326 10.13 0.29 10.91
CA ARG A 326 10.31 -1.17 10.79
C ARG A 326 10.71 -1.82 12.12
N GLY A 327 9.97 -2.87 12.51
CA GLY A 327 10.13 -3.56 13.80
C GLY A 327 9.55 -2.81 15.00
N ALA A 328 8.67 -1.81 14.78
CA ALA A 328 7.99 -1.04 15.80
C ALA A 328 6.63 -0.54 15.32
N ALA A 329 5.87 0.11 16.18
CA ALA A 329 4.56 0.66 15.83
C ALA A 329 4.60 1.62 14.64
N GLY A 330 3.53 1.63 13.83
CA GLY A 330 3.37 2.49 12.67
C GLY A 330 4.19 2.07 11.45
N TRP A 331 4.57 0.80 11.37
CA TRP A 331 5.13 0.19 10.17
C TRP A 331 4.32 -1.05 9.82
N TYR A 332 3.76 -1.07 8.63
CA TYR A 332 2.91 -2.13 8.08
C TYR A 332 3.50 -2.76 6.81
N GLY A 333 4.63 -2.21 6.33
CA GLY A 333 5.38 -2.78 5.21
C GLY A 333 6.23 -3.98 5.63
N ASP A 334 6.58 -4.81 4.65
CA ASP A 334 7.48 -5.94 4.83
C ASP A 334 8.97 -5.55 4.97
N ASP A 335 9.84 -6.53 5.12
CA ASP A 335 11.29 -6.35 5.27
C ASP A 335 12.02 -6.11 3.93
N SER A 336 11.35 -6.23 2.78
CA SER A 336 11.92 -6.04 1.44
C SER A 336 11.90 -4.58 0.99
N GLN A 337 11.25 -3.68 1.73
CA GLN A 337 11.12 -2.27 1.36
C GLN A 337 12.47 -1.58 1.24
N THR A 338 12.67 -0.88 0.11
CA THR A 338 13.91 -0.15 -0.20
C THR A 338 13.68 1.35 -0.20
N SER A 339 14.76 2.13 -0.16
CA SER A 339 14.69 3.59 -0.22
C SER A 339 14.55 4.16 -1.64
N VAL A 340 14.54 3.30 -2.67
CA VAL A 340 14.45 3.69 -4.08
C VAL A 340 13.20 3.10 -4.70
N PHE A 341 12.36 3.96 -5.29
CA PHE A 341 11.11 3.62 -5.96
C PHE A 341 11.27 3.90 -7.46
N ALA A 342 11.44 2.85 -8.26
CA ALA A 342 11.48 2.95 -9.72
C ALA A 342 10.06 2.82 -10.26
N ILE A 343 9.33 3.92 -10.32
CA ILE A 343 7.93 3.98 -10.76
C ILE A 343 7.84 4.94 -11.94
N PRO A 344 7.28 4.53 -13.09
CA PRO A 344 7.06 5.41 -14.22
C PRO A 344 6.21 6.63 -13.85
N ARG A 345 6.45 7.75 -14.53
CA ARG A 345 5.53 8.89 -14.43
C ARG A 345 4.18 8.50 -15.04
N PRO A 346 3.08 9.04 -14.52
CA PRO A 346 1.79 8.93 -15.20
C PRO A 346 1.91 9.35 -16.66
N SER A 347 1.15 8.74 -17.55
CA SER A 347 1.06 9.14 -18.95
C SER A 347 0.67 10.62 -18.97
N ALA A 348 1.56 11.47 -19.46
CA ALA A 348 1.43 12.92 -19.31
C ALA A 348 0.09 13.40 -19.88
N SER A 349 -0.80 13.87 -19.01
CA SER A 349 -1.71 14.95 -19.40
C SER A 349 -0.86 16.20 -19.59
N PRO A 350 -0.91 16.88 -20.73
CA PRO A 350 -0.19 18.13 -20.94
C PRO A 350 -0.50 19.17 -19.85
N ASP A 351 -1.68 19.07 -19.23
CA ASP A 351 -2.22 20.02 -18.26
C ASP A 351 -1.79 19.74 -16.80
N HIS A 352 -1.24 18.54 -16.52
CA HIS A 352 -0.84 18.13 -15.16
C HIS A 352 0.58 17.55 -15.13
N PRO A 353 1.60 18.29 -15.51
CA PRO A 353 2.97 17.78 -15.66
C PRO A 353 3.65 17.41 -14.32
N THR A 354 3.07 17.83 -13.20
CA THR A 354 3.63 17.66 -11.84
C THR A 354 2.92 16.62 -11.01
N SER A 355 1.89 15.92 -11.52
CA SER A 355 1.18 14.87 -10.77
C SER A 355 2.12 13.76 -10.33
N LYS A 356 2.02 13.38 -9.05
CA LYS A 356 2.74 12.21 -8.52
C LYS A 356 2.01 10.93 -8.88
N PRO A 357 2.72 9.83 -9.22
CA PRO A 357 2.09 8.54 -9.47
C PRO A 357 1.28 8.06 -8.26
N VAL A 358 0.06 7.62 -8.48
CA VAL A 358 -0.77 7.03 -7.43
C VAL A 358 -0.07 5.81 -6.81
N ALA A 359 0.59 4.99 -7.63
CA ALA A 359 1.36 3.84 -7.17
C ALA A 359 2.49 4.23 -6.18
N LEU A 360 3.14 5.40 -6.36
CA LEU A 360 4.18 5.89 -5.45
C LEU A 360 3.59 6.24 -4.08
N VAL A 361 2.47 6.98 -4.09
CA VAL A 361 1.77 7.38 -2.88
C VAL A 361 1.22 6.15 -2.16
N SER A 362 0.60 5.21 -2.89
CA SER A 362 0.04 3.97 -2.35
C SER A 362 1.09 3.11 -1.64
N ALA A 363 2.29 2.96 -2.23
CA ALA A 363 3.37 2.21 -1.61
C ALA A 363 3.80 2.80 -0.27
N MET A 364 3.86 4.14 -0.16
CA MET A 364 4.26 4.82 1.07
C MET A 364 3.15 4.81 2.14
N LEU A 365 1.91 5.06 1.74
CA LEU A 365 0.75 4.97 2.63
C LEU A 365 0.58 3.55 3.17
N GLY A 366 0.71 2.52 2.32
CA GLY A 366 0.65 1.12 2.73
C GLY A 366 1.68 0.74 3.80
N ASN A 367 2.89 1.33 3.73
CA ASN A 367 3.94 1.08 4.70
C ASN A 367 3.72 1.75 6.07
N SER A 368 2.96 2.85 6.13
CA SER A 368 2.85 3.68 7.34
C SER A 368 1.44 3.87 7.89
N THR A 369 0.44 3.26 7.24
CA THR A 369 -0.96 3.39 7.64
C THR A 369 -1.70 2.09 7.45
N LYS A 370 -2.81 1.94 8.15
CA LYS A 370 -3.77 0.85 7.98
C LYS A 370 -5.10 1.37 7.44
N ARG A 371 -5.99 0.46 7.06
CA ARG A 371 -7.34 0.79 6.59
C ARG A 371 -8.08 1.65 7.63
N GLY A 372 -8.84 2.64 7.17
CA GLY A 372 -9.56 3.58 8.04
C GLY A 372 -8.72 4.71 8.61
N ASP A 373 -7.38 4.64 8.54
CA ASP A 373 -6.52 5.72 9.02
C ASP A 373 -6.77 7.02 8.23
N VAL A 374 -6.70 8.14 8.94
CA VAL A 374 -6.82 9.47 8.34
C VAL A 374 -5.47 9.91 7.79
N ILE A 375 -5.45 10.29 6.51
CA ILE A 375 -4.29 10.82 5.79
C ILE A 375 -4.52 12.31 5.54
N LEU A 376 -3.52 13.13 5.81
CA LEU A 376 -3.54 14.55 5.49
C LEU A 376 -2.65 14.86 4.29
N ASP A 377 -3.18 15.61 3.33
CA ASP A 377 -2.42 16.25 2.26
C ASP A 377 -2.82 17.72 2.16
N PRO A 378 -2.00 18.62 2.71
CA PRO A 378 -2.29 20.06 2.72
C PRO A 378 -2.00 20.78 1.39
N PHE A 379 -1.52 20.05 0.35
CA PHE A 379 -1.26 20.55 -1.00
C PHE A 379 -1.79 19.53 -2.00
N GLY A 380 -3.12 19.39 -2.07
CA GLY A 380 -3.82 18.29 -2.74
C GLY A 380 -3.56 18.15 -4.23
N GLY A 381 -3.29 19.27 -4.94
CA GLY A 381 -3.04 19.29 -6.37
C GLY A 381 -4.11 18.54 -7.16
N SER A 382 -3.69 17.62 -8.04
CA SER A 382 -4.60 16.78 -8.84
C SER A 382 -5.24 15.61 -8.06
N GLY A 383 -4.97 15.44 -6.74
CA GLY A 383 -5.61 14.46 -5.89
C GLY A 383 -5.02 13.05 -5.88
N SER A 384 -3.76 12.88 -6.29
CA SER A 384 -3.12 11.53 -6.27
C SER A 384 -3.18 10.86 -4.89
N THR A 385 -3.07 11.65 -3.82
CA THR A 385 -3.18 11.18 -2.44
C THR A 385 -4.59 10.66 -2.14
N LEU A 386 -5.63 11.33 -2.62
CA LEU A 386 -7.01 10.90 -2.43
C LEU A 386 -7.28 9.58 -3.16
N ILE A 387 -6.83 9.46 -4.41
CA ILE A 387 -7.00 8.25 -5.20
C ILE A 387 -6.25 7.06 -4.56
N ALA A 388 -5.00 7.27 -4.09
CA ALA A 388 -4.26 6.26 -3.36
C ALA A 388 -4.99 5.84 -2.06
N GLY A 389 -5.55 6.82 -1.34
CA GLY A 389 -6.34 6.57 -0.13
C GLY A 389 -7.61 5.78 -0.41
N GLU A 390 -8.36 6.11 -1.47
CA GLU A 390 -9.53 5.36 -1.92
C GLU A 390 -9.17 3.90 -2.20
N GLN A 391 -8.13 3.65 -3.02
CA GLN A 391 -7.66 2.30 -3.34
C GLN A 391 -7.29 1.47 -2.11
N LEU A 392 -6.73 2.12 -1.11
CA LEU A 392 -6.24 1.47 0.11
C LEU A 392 -7.28 1.47 1.25
N GLY A 393 -8.46 2.08 1.06
CA GLY A 393 -9.49 2.22 2.09
C GLY A 393 -9.07 3.13 3.26
N ARG A 394 -8.30 4.18 3.00
CA ARG A 394 -7.94 5.23 3.96
C ARG A 394 -8.90 6.41 3.83
N CYS A 395 -8.94 7.27 4.84
CA CYS A 395 -9.77 8.47 4.85
C CYS A 395 -8.88 9.69 4.58
N CYS A 396 -8.94 10.28 3.38
CA CYS A 396 -8.10 11.42 3.03
C CYS A 396 -8.74 12.76 3.44
N ARG A 397 -7.88 13.69 3.86
CA ARG A 397 -8.20 15.08 4.17
C ARG A 397 -7.27 15.94 3.29
N LEU A 398 -7.81 16.48 2.23
CA LEU A 398 -7.06 17.29 1.26
C LEU A 398 -7.41 18.76 1.40
N LEU A 399 -6.38 19.59 1.31
CA LEU A 399 -6.53 21.03 1.18
C LEU A 399 -5.85 21.47 -0.11
N GLU A 400 -6.55 22.24 -0.91
CA GLU A 400 -6.06 22.78 -2.19
C GLU A 400 -6.46 24.22 -2.35
N LEU A 401 -5.51 25.05 -2.75
CA LEU A 401 -5.70 26.50 -2.85
C LEU A 401 -6.46 26.91 -4.12
N ASP A 402 -6.17 26.24 -5.24
CA ASP A 402 -6.74 26.57 -6.54
C ASP A 402 -8.09 25.84 -6.76
N PRO A 403 -9.21 26.58 -6.89
CA PRO A 403 -10.53 26.00 -7.12
C PRO A 403 -10.60 25.06 -8.32
N ARG A 404 -9.78 25.30 -9.37
CA ARG A 404 -9.76 24.47 -10.57
C ARG A 404 -9.21 23.09 -10.28
N TYR A 405 -8.17 22.99 -9.44
CA TYR A 405 -7.65 21.70 -8.99
C TYR A 405 -8.61 20.99 -8.06
N CYS A 406 -9.38 21.71 -7.24
CA CYS A 406 -10.45 21.09 -6.47
C CYS A 406 -11.48 20.41 -7.37
N ASP A 407 -11.91 21.04 -8.47
CA ASP A 407 -12.82 20.44 -9.46
C ASP A 407 -12.19 19.23 -10.17
N VAL A 408 -10.88 19.25 -10.41
CA VAL A 408 -10.15 18.09 -10.97
C VAL A 408 -10.22 16.93 -10.00
N VAL A 409 -9.95 17.15 -8.70
CA VAL A 409 -10.01 16.10 -7.65
C VAL A 409 -11.41 15.49 -7.56
N VAL A 410 -12.44 16.33 -7.55
CA VAL A 410 -13.84 15.89 -7.51
C VAL A 410 -14.17 15.01 -8.72
N LYS A 411 -13.91 15.49 -9.94
CA LYS A 411 -14.18 14.74 -11.18
C LYS A 411 -13.40 13.44 -11.25
N ARG A 412 -12.13 13.45 -10.82
CA ARG A 412 -11.27 12.27 -10.80
C ARG A 412 -11.83 11.19 -9.89
N TRP A 413 -12.26 11.57 -8.69
CA TRP A 413 -12.85 10.64 -7.73
C TRP A 413 -14.21 10.11 -8.20
N GLU A 414 -15.09 10.98 -8.70
CA GLU A 414 -16.39 10.59 -9.27
C GLU A 414 -16.23 9.62 -10.46
N GLY A 415 -15.29 9.92 -11.36
CA GLY A 415 -14.99 9.05 -12.51
C GLY A 415 -14.43 7.69 -12.11
N LEU A 416 -13.62 7.65 -11.04
CA LEU A 416 -13.01 6.42 -10.56
C LEU A 416 -14.00 5.54 -9.77
N THR A 417 -14.86 6.14 -8.95
CA THR A 417 -15.75 5.42 -8.02
C THR A 417 -17.17 5.26 -8.53
N GLY A 418 -17.60 6.08 -9.48
CA GLY A 418 -19.00 6.17 -9.92
C GLY A 418 -19.93 6.80 -8.87
N GLN A 419 -19.40 7.29 -7.75
CA GLN A 419 -20.14 7.99 -6.72
C GLN A 419 -20.21 9.49 -7.03
N THR A 420 -21.12 10.20 -6.38
CA THR A 420 -21.27 11.66 -6.53
C THR A 420 -20.74 12.37 -5.29
N ALA A 421 -19.88 13.37 -5.49
CA ALA A 421 -19.38 14.21 -4.41
C ALA A 421 -20.41 15.21 -3.94
N GLU A 422 -20.44 15.50 -2.64
CA GLU A 422 -21.36 16.45 -2.04
C GLU A 422 -20.62 17.75 -1.67
N ARG A 423 -21.09 18.89 -2.20
CA ARG A 423 -20.57 20.21 -1.83
C ARG A 423 -21.29 20.75 -0.60
N VAL A 424 -20.56 20.97 0.48
CA VAL A 424 -21.06 21.61 1.69
C VAL A 424 -20.97 23.12 1.54
N VAL A 425 -22.08 23.74 1.15
CA VAL A 425 -22.16 25.20 1.04
C VAL A 425 -22.28 25.80 2.44
N THR A 426 -21.27 26.52 2.93
CA THR A 426 -21.43 27.37 4.10
C THR A 426 -22.34 28.52 3.73
N LYS A 427 -23.53 28.59 4.33
CA LYS A 427 -24.33 29.84 4.29
C LYS A 427 -23.46 30.94 4.91
N GLY A 428 -22.99 31.86 4.07
CA GLY A 428 -22.37 33.07 4.57
C GLY A 428 -23.32 33.72 5.58
N THR A 429 -22.83 34.03 6.74
CA THR A 429 -23.48 34.95 7.66
C THR A 429 -23.42 36.33 7.00
N ASP A 430 -24.41 36.62 6.18
CA ASP A 430 -24.75 37.98 5.77
C ASP A 430 -25.42 38.67 6.98
N ASP A 431 -24.62 38.97 8.00
CA ASP A 431 -24.97 39.90 9.07
C ASP A 431 -24.26 41.23 8.85
N ARG A 432 -24.55 41.88 7.73
CA ARG A 432 -24.27 43.28 7.54
C ARG A 432 -25.48 43.93 6.87
N ASP A 433 -26.56 44.04 7.62
CA ASP A 433 -27.58 45.09 7.42
C ASP A 433 -28.64 44.97 8.53
N ALA A 434 -28.32 45.51 9.69
CA ALA A 434 -29.34 46.00 10.66
C ALA A 434 -28.63 46.82 11.76
N ALA A 435 -28.28 48.07 11.48
CA ALA A 435 -28.20 49.15 12.46
C ALA A 435 -28.24 50.49 11.74
#